data_c764813697c9518e93b888a602d86049
#
_entry.id   c764813697c9518e93b888a602d86049
#
_cell.length_a   1.000
_cell.length_b   1.000
_cell.length_c   1.000
_cell.angle_alpha   90.00
_cell.angle_beta   90.00
_cell.angle_gamma   90.00
#
_symmetry.space_group_name_H-M   'P 1'
#
loop_
_entity.id
_entity.type
_entity.pdbx_description
1 polymer ?
#
loop_
_entity_poly.entity_id
_entity_poly.type
_entity_poly.pdbx_seq_one_letter_code
_entity_poly.pdbx_strand_id
1 'polypeptide(L)'
;MRVIQILPQLNIGGVERGTLDLSKALIEQGHESFVISGGGILVDELIRSGAKHYETPVHIKSLRTLYLAKSLSEKISSIDPDIVHIRSRMPAWVNYRAFKMLKKKPLLISTFHGLYSFPIYSKVMSFVDHSIAISKTVERYILENYRLDKDDITVIPRGCDPIEFNNDVINPADKANIIEEFPQIVGKKVLTIPGRITKWKGVAEFIELLSLLDDNYHGLIV
;
A
#
# COMPACT_ATOMS: atom_id res chain seq x y z
N MET A 1 -4.11 -19.81 -8.83
CA MET A 1 -5.24 -18.92 -8.46
C MET A 1 -5.13 -17.62 -9.26
N ARG A 2 -6.27 -16.97 -9.46
CA ARG A 2 -6.35 -15.62 -10.05
C ARG A 2 -6.67 -14.61 -8.95
N VAL A 3 -5.78 -13.65 -8.72
CA VAL A 3 -5.91 -12.66 -7.64
C VAL A 3 -6.02 -11.27 -8.24
N ILE A 4 -7.07 -10.54 -7.88
CA ILE A 4 -7.20 -9.10 -8.22
C ILE A 4 -6.83 -8.28 -6.98
N GLN A 5 -5.91 -7.33 -7.13
CA GLN A 5 -5.65 -6.27 -6.14
C GLN A 5 -6.27 -4.95 -6.60
N ILE A 6 -6.99 -4.26 -5.72
CA ILE A 6 -7.63 -2.98 -6.05
C ILE A 6 -7.12 -1.90 -5.11
N LEU A 7 -6.50 -0.84 -5.69
CA LEU A 7 -5.91 0.29 -4.97
C LEU A 7 -6.15 1.61 -5.73
N PRO A 8 -5.95 2.78 -5.10
CA PRO A 8 -6.22 4.07 -5.75
C PRO A 8 -5.38 4.31 -7.00
N GLN A 9 -4.07 4.26 -6.85
CA GLN A 9 -3.07 4.54 -7.89
C GLN A 9 -1.80 3.75 -7.59
N LEU A 10 -0.93 3.61 -8.59
CA LEU A 10 0.39 2.97 -8.50
C LEU A 10 1.51 4.01 -8.55
N ASN A 11 1.45 4.98 -7.64
CA ASN A 11 2.51 5.98 -7.46
C ASN A 11 3.52 5.52 -6.38
N ILE A 12 4.34 6.43 -5.85
CA ILE A 12 5.30 6.12 -4.78
C ILE A 12 4.56 6.03 -3.44
N GLY A 13 4.71 4.90 -2.76
CA GLY A 13 4.15 4.69 -1.42
C GLY A 13 4.19 3.24 -0.99
N GLY A 14 4.04 3.02 0.31
CA GLY A 14 4.15 1.67 0.85
C GLY A 14 3.01 0.73 0.44
N VAL A 15 1.80 1.22 0.15
CA VAL A 15 0.69 0.39 -0.34
C VAL A 15 0.99 -0.07 -1.76
N GLU A 16 1.46 0.84 -2.57
CA GLU A 16 1.80 0.67 -3.97
C GLU A 16 2.96 -0.33 -4.11
N ARG A 17 4.06 -0.11 -3.38
CA ARG A 17 5.20 -1.04 -3.37
C ARG A 17 4.77 -2.43 -2.91
N GLY A 18 4.07 -2.55 -1.80
CA GLY A 18 3.56 -3.85 -1.34
C GLY A 18 2.53 -4.50 -2.29
N THR A 19 1.94 -3.75 -3.24
CA THR A 19 1.11 -4.32 -4.32
C THR A 19 1.99 -4.96 -5.39
N LEU A 20 3.10 -4.30 -5.74
CA LEU A 20 4.10 -4.85 -6.67
C LEU A 20 4.73 -6.12 -6.09
N ASP A 21 5.19 -6.05 -4.84
CA ASP A 21 5.86 -7.17 -4.16
C ASP A 21 4.94 -8.40 -4.09
N LEU A 22 3.67 -8.19 -3.72
CA LEU A 22 2.68 -9.27 -3.72
C LEU A 22 2.40 -9.79 -5.14
N SER A 23 2.32 -8.91 -6.14
CA SER A 23 2.12 -9.33 -7.53
C SER A 23 3.26 -10.19 -8.05
N LYS A 24 4.50 -9.78 -7.77
CA LYS A 24 5.72 -10.52 -8.12
C LYS A 24 5.72 -11.90 -7.45
N ALA A 25 5.49 -11.95 -6.13
CA ALA A 25 5.44 -13.20 -5.39
C ALA A 25 4.33 -14.15 -5.88
N LEU A 26 3.14 -13.64 -6.22
CA LEU A 26 2.06 -14.44 -6.78
C LEU A 26 2.47 -15.09 -8.11
N ILE A 27 3.12 -14.35 -8.99
CA ILE A 27 3.56 -14.85 -10.29
C ILE A 27 4.68 -15.89 -10.14
N GLU A 28 5.64 -15.63 -9.26
CA GLU A 28 6.73 -16.57 -8.93
C GLU A 28 6.19 -17.90 -8.37
N GLN A 29 5.03 -17.87 -7.70
CA GLN A 29 4.32 -19.05 -7.20
C GLN A 29 3.37 -19.68 -8.24
N GLY A 30 3.40 -19.25 -9.51
CA GLY A 30 2.56 -19.79 -10.58
C GLY A 30 1.09 -19.34 -10.53
N HIS A 31 0.80 -18.21 -9.89
CA HIS A 31 -0.53 -17.61 -9.86
C HIS A 31 -0.65 -16.46 -10.87
N GLU A 32 -1.87 -16.08 -11.22
CA GLU A 32 -2.12 -14.89 -12.04
C GLU A 32 -2.43 -13.69 -11.13
N SER A 33 -1.72 -12.60 -11.35
CA SER A 33 -1.93 -11.33 -10.63
C SER A 33 -2.53 -10.28 -11.56
N PHE A 34 -3.62 -9.67 -11.10
CA PHE A 34 -4.32 -8.59 -11.76
C PHE A 34 -4.37 -7.39 -10.82
N VAL A 35 -4.10 -6.20 -11.32
CA VAL A 35 -4.17 -4.97 -10.53
C VAL A 35 -5.11 -3.97 -11.20
N ILE A 36 -6.05 -3.43 -10.43
CA ILE A 36 -7.00 -2.41 -10.86
C ILE A 36 -6.70 -1.13 -10.09
N SER A 37 -6.31 -0.07 -10.79
CA SER A 37 -5.99 1.23 -10.19
C SER A 37 -6.19 2.37 -11.17
N GLY A 38 -6.07 3.62 -10.72
CA GLY A 38 -6.09 4.81 -11.58
C GLY A 38 -4.77 5.13 -12.27
N GLY A 39 -3.95 4.11 -12.58
CA GLY A 39 -2.63 4.29 -13.18
C GLY A 39 -1.56 4.72 -12.16
N GLY A 40 -0.40 5.17 -12.66
CA GLY A 40 0.73 5.66 -11.87
C GLY A 40 2.07 5.21 -12.41
N ILE A 41 3.14 5.78 -11.86
CA ILE A 41 4.53 5.59 -12.35
C ILE A 41 5.04 4.15 -12.19
N LEU A 42 4.45 3.36 -11.28
CA LEU A 42 4.85 1.97 -11.04
C LEU A 42 4.13 0.96 -11.95
N VAL A 43 3.26 1.41 -12.86
CA VAL A 43 2.50 0.51 -13.77
C VAL A 43 3.43 -0.29 -14.67
N ASP A 44 4.45 0.34 -15.24
CA ASP A 44 5.39 -0.34 -16.14
C ASP A 44 6.23 -1.40 -15.40
N GLU A 45 6.62 -1.12 -14.16
CA GLU A 45 7.32 -2.08 -13.31
C GLU A 45 6.42 -3.27 -12.98
N LEU A 46 5.15 -3.02 -12.65
CA LEU A 46 4.16 -4.06 -12.39
C LEU A 46 3.97 -4.97 -13.62
N ILE A 47 3.82 -4.40 -14.81
CA ILE A 47 3.63 -5.18 -16.05
C ILE A 47 4.88 -6.00 -16.36
N ARG A 48 6.07 -5.44 -16.18
CA ARG A 48 7.34 -6.18 -16.36
C ARG A 48 7.49 -7.37 -15.42
N SER A 49 6.87 -7.33 -14.24
CA SER A 49 6.84 -8.49 -13.32
C SER A 49 5.89 -9.62 -13.79
N GLY A 50 5.15 -9.41 -14.89
CA GLY A 50 4.20 -10.38 -15.45
C GLY A 50 2.74 -10.19 -14.96
N ALA A 51 2.46 -9.21 -14.12
CA ALA A 51 1.11 -8.88 -13.69
C ALA A 51 0.34 -8.12 -14.78
N LYS A 52 -0.99 -8.22 -14.76
CA LYS A 52 -1.87 -7.49 -15.69
C LYS A 52 -2.47 -6.28 -14.97
N HIS A 53 -2.37 -5.11 -15.59
CA HIS A 53 -2.95 -3.87 -15.08
C HIS A 53 -4.19 -3.46 -15.86
N TYR A 54 -5.24 -3.01 -15.14
CA TYR A 54 -6.44 -2.40 -15.71
C TYR A 54 -6.64 -1.02 -15.11
N GLU A 55 -6.46 0.00 -15.93
CA GLU A 55 -6.66 1.37 -15.49
C GLU A 55 -8.16 1.64 -15.28
N THR A 56 -8.49 2.07 -14.07
CA THR A 56 -9.85 2.42 -13.66
C THR A 56 -9.76 3.53 -12.60
N PRO A 57 -10.44 4.67 -12.75
CA PRO A 57 -10.25 5.83 -11.88
C PRO A 57 -10.93 5.67 -10.50
N VAL A 58 -10.68 4.57 -9.82
CA VAL A 58 -11.23 4.23 -8.48
C VAL A 58 -10.68 5.11 -7.36
N HIS A 59 -9.70 5.99 -7.64
CA HIS A 59 -9.07 6.91 -6.70
C HIS A 59 -9.86 8.21 -6.51
N ILE A 60 -10.73 8.58 -7.45
CA ILE A 60 -11.44 9.86 -7.45
C ILE A 60 -12.48 9.86 -6.32
N LYS A 61 -12.33 10.80 -5.38
CA LYS A 61 -13.28 10.98 -4.26
C LYS A 61 -14.52 11.76 -4.73
N SER A 62 -15.36 11.11 -5.52
CA SER A 62 -16.61 11.68 -6.03
C SER A 62 -17.73 10.64 -5.96
N LEU A 63 -18.96 11.08 -5.75
CA LEU A 63 -20.13 10.20 -5.86
C LEU A 63 -20.24 9.58 -7.27
N ARG A 64 -19.78 10.28 -8.30
CA ARG A 64 -19.72 9.76 -9.69
C ARG A 64 -18.85 8.51 -9.81
N THR A 65 -17.80 8.38 -8.99
CA THR A 65 -16.92 7.19 -8.98
C THR A 65 -17.70 5.93 -8.60
N LEU A 66 -18.80 6.06 -7.87
CA LEU A 66 -19.64 4.91 -7.53
C LEU A 66 -20.39 4.35 -8.75
N TYR A 67 -20.55 5.11 -9.84
CA TYR A 67 -21.10 4.59 -11.11
C TYR A 67 -20.12 3.65 -11.83
N LEU A 68 -18.84 3.70 -11.49
CA LEU A 68 -17.86 2.74 -12.00
C LEU A 68 -18.09 1.31 -11.47
N ALA A 69 -18.97 1.14 -10.48
CA ALA A 69 -19.26 -0.17 -9.90
C ALA A 69 -19.73 -1.20 -10.94
N LYS A 70 -20.53 -0.77 -11.94
CA LYS A 70 -21.00 -1.69 -13.01
C LYS A 70 -19.80 -2.15 -13.86
N SER A 71 -18.99 -1.23 -14.36
CA SER A 71 -17.80 -1.57 -15.16
C SER A 71 -16.80 -2.42 -14.38
N LEU A 72 -16.61 -2.11 -13.08
CA LEU A 72 -15.76 -2.92 -12.21
C LEU A 72 -16.32 -4.33 -12.02
N SER A 73 -17.64 -4.49 -11.84
CA SER A 73 -18.30 -5.79 -11.74
C SER A 73 -18.13 -6.62 -13.02
N GLU A 74 -18.31 -6.00 -14.19
CA GLU A 74 -18.08 -6.63 -15.48
C GLU A 74 -16.62 -7.08 -15.65
N LYS A 75 -15.68 -6.24 -15.25
CA LYS A 75 -14.24 -6.56 -15.27
C LYS A 75 -13.90 -7.71 -14.34
N ILE A 76 -14.37 -7.68 -13.08
CA ILE A 76 -14.18 -8.78 -12.13
C ILE A 76 -14.79 -10.07 -12.69
N SER A 77 -16.01 -10.02 -13.24
CA SER A 77 -16.67 -11.18 -13.85
C SER A 77 -15.87 -11.75 -15.03
N SER A 78 -15.29 -10.90 -15.87
CA SER A 78 -14.50 -11.34 -17.04
C SER A 78 -13.17 -12.01 -16.67
N ILE A 79 -12.57 -11.61 -15.55
CA ILE A 79 -11.34 -12.22 -15.01
C ILE A 79 -11.67 -13.52 -14.29
N ASP A 80 -12.86 -13.63 -13.69
CA ASP A 80 -13.31 -14.74 -12.84
C ASP A 80 -12.27 -15.09 -11.77
N PRO A 81 -11.92 -14.15 -10.85
CA PRO A 81 -10.88 -14.36 -9.87
C PRO A 81 -11.31 -15.29 -8.75
N ASP A 82 -10.31 -15.91 -8.10
CA ASP A 82 -10.51 -16.63 -6.84
C ASP A 82 -10.57 -15.66 -5.66
N ILE A 83 -9.77 -14.58 -5.73
CA ILE A 83 -9.63 -13.58 -4.65
C ILE A 83 -9.70 -12.17 -5.21
N VAL A 84 -10.45 -11.30 -4.53
CA VAL A 84 -10.39 -9.84 -4.70
C VAL A 84 -9.83 -9.23 -3.43
N HIS A 85 -8.70 -8.54 -3.54
CA HIS A 85 -7.98 -7.93 -2.43
C HIS A 85 -8.08 -6.42 -2.47
N ILE A 86 -8.77 -5.84 -1.50
CA ILE A 86 -8.97 -4.41 -1.35
C ILE A 86 -7.85 -3.80 -0.51
N ARG A 87 -7.18 -2.78 -1.05
CA ARG A 87 -6.02 -2.17 -0.39
C ARG A 87 -6.24 -0.72 0.04
N SER A 88 -7.43 -0.16 -0.18
CA SER A 88 -7.73 1.23 0.23
C SER A 88 -9.24 1.50 0.26
N ARG A 89 -9.62 2.52 1.06
CA ARG A 89 -11.00 2.87 1.40
C ARG A 89 -11.88 3.29 0.21
N MET A 90 -11.38 4.17 -0.68
CA MET A 90 -12.19 4.63 -1.81
C MET A 90 -12.46 3.52 -2.83
N PRO A 91 -11.45 2.75 -3.27
CA PRO A 91 -11.68 1.53 -4.04
C PRO A 91 -12.60 0.53 -3.35
N ALA A 92 -12.54 0.41 -2.03
CA ALA A 92 -13.44 -0.47 -1.26
C ALA A 92 -14.91 -0.08 -1.43
N TRP A 93 -15.25 1.21 -1.44
CA TRP A 93 -16.63 1.68 -1.68
C TRP A 93 -17.12 1.35 -3.08
N VAL A 94 -16.28 1.51 -4.10
CA VAL A 94 -16.63 1.14 -5.49
C VAL A 94 -16.81 -0.38 -5.59
N ASN A 95 -15.85 -1.13 -5.02
CA ASN A 95 -15.91 -2.60 -5.02
C ASN A 95 -17.11 -3.15 -4.25
N TYR A 96 -17.47 -2.57 -3.11
CA TYR A 96 -18.64 -2.98 -2.34
C TYR A 96 -19.93 -2.95 -3.18
N ARG A 97 -20.10 -1.94 -4.02
CA ARG A 97 -21.22 -1.85 -4.96
C ARG A 97 -21.08 -2.86 -6.12
N ALA A 98 -19.89 -2.96 -6.70
CA ALA A 98 -19.60 -3.91 -7.77
C ALA A 98 -19.83 -5.34 -7.31
N PHE A 99 -19.39 -5.70 -6.12
CA PHE A 99 -19.48 -7.03 -5.54
C PHE A 99 -20.95 -7.49 -5.36
N LYS A 100 -21.86 -6.55 -5.05
CA LYS A 100 -23.31 -6.85 -4.98
C LYS A 100 -23.93 -7.21 -6.33
N MET A 101 -23.30 -6.83 -7.44
CA MET A 101 -23.76 -7.12 -8.80
C MET A 101 -23.19 -8.44 -9.34
N LEU A 102 -22.18 -9.03 -8.68
CA LEU A 102 -21.55 -10.26 -9.11
C LEU A 102 -22.50 -11.45 -8.89
N LYS A 103 -22.63 -12.31 -9.91
CA LYS A 103 -23.35 -13.59 -9.81
C LYS A 103 -22.53 -14.62 -9.03
N LYS A 104 -21.24 -14.75 -9.35
CA LYS A 104 -20.27 -15.57 -8.65
C LYS A 104 -19.38 -14.63 -7.84
N LYS A 105 -19.30 -14.86 -6.55
CA LYS A 105 -18.52 -14.03 -5.62
C LYS A 105 -17.19 -14.71 -5.32
N PRO A 106 -16.06 -14.07 -5.64
CA PRO A 106 -14.74 -14.51 -5.17
C PRO A 106 -14.59 -14.26 -3.67
N LEU A 107 -13.56 -14.83 -3.05
CA LEU A 107 -13.18 -14.47 -1.70
C LEU A 107 -12.76 -12.98 -1.66
N LEU A 108 -13.37 -12.23 -0.78
CA LEU A 108 -13.08 -10.79 -0.62
C LEU A 108 -12.22 -10.56 0.61
N ILE A 109 -11.02 -10.03 0.41
CA ILE A 109 -10.10 -9.69 1.51
C ILE A 109 -9.73 -8.22 1.49
N SER A 110 -9.35 -7.68 2.65
CA SER A 110 -8.83 -6.32 2.77
C SER A 110 -7.52 -6.27 3.53
N THR A 111 -6.71 -5.23 3.29
CA THR A 111 -5.57 -4.91 4.17
C THR A 111 -5.76 -3.54 4.80
N PHE A 112 -5.70 -3.49 6.12
CA PHE A 112 -5.63 -2.25 6.88
C PHE A 112 -4.17 -1.83 7.03
N HIS A 113 -3.82 -0.72 6.38
CA HIS A 113 -2.44 -0.20 6.32
C HIS A 113 -2.10 0.80 7.43
N GLY A 114 -2.96 0.95 8.43
CA GLY A 114 -2.78 1.85 9.56
C GLY A 114 -4.09 2.18 10.26
N LEU A 115 -4.02 3.13 11.18
CA LEU A 115 -5.17 3.63 11.91
C LEU A 115 -5.89 4.68 11.06
N TYR A 116 -7.17 4.48 10.80
CA TYR A 116 -7.95 5.38 9.95
C TYR A 116 -8.66 6.45 10.77
N SER A 117 -8.46 7.72 10.41
CA SER A 117 -9.03 8.88 11.14
C SER A 117 -10.56 8.99 11.08
N PHE A 118 -11.22 8.28 10.15
CA PHE A 118 -12.67 8.31 9.96
C PHE A 118 -13.24 6.90 9.97
N PRO A 119 -13.56 6.33 11.15
CA PRO A 119 -14.05 4.94 11.26
C PRO A 119 -15.30 4.68 10.43
N ILE A 120 -16.27 5.60 10.41
CA ILE A 120 -17.52 5.44 9.63
C ILE A 120 -17.24 5.30 8.14
N TYR A 121 -16.37 6.16 7.57
CA TYR A 121 -15.99 6.07 6.16
C TYR A 121 -15.16 4.81 5.87
N SER A 122 -14.33 4.42 6.82
CA SER A 122 -13.43 3.28 6.69
C SER A 122 -14.10 1.93 6.93
N LYS A 123 -15.33 1.94 7.47
CA LYS A 123 -16.09 0.72 7.75
C LYS A 123 -16.24 -0.21 6.54
N VAL A 124 -16.24 0.34 5.33
CA VAL A 124 -16.30 -0.48 4.11
C VAL A 124 -15.15 -1.47 3.99
N MET A 125 -14.00 -1.19 4.63
CA MET A 125 -12.85 -2.10 4.64
C MET A 125 -13.12 -3.38 5.47
N SER A 126 -14.12 -3.36 6.34
CA SER A 126 -14.55 -4.52 7.15
C SER A 126 -15.73 -5.29 6.54
N PHE A 127 -16.23 -4.90 5.35
CA PHE A 127 -17.27 -5.65 4.62
C PHE A 127 -16.65 -6.70 3.71
N VAL A 128 -15.87 -7.57 4.28
CA VAL A 128 -15.03 -8.57 3.61
C VAL A 128 -15.12 -9.91 4.34
N ASP A 129 -14.72 -10.98 3.69
CA ASP A 129 -14.65 -12.30 4.30
C ASP A 129 -13.47 -12.43 5.25
N HIS A 130 -12.34 -11.72 4.97
CA HIS A 130 -11.15 -11.74 5.81
C HIS A 130 -10.36 -10.43 5.72
N SER A 131 -9.72 -10.03 6.82
CA SER A 131 -8.91 -8.81 6.90
C SER A 131 -7.46 -9.11 7.26
N ILE A 132 -6.54 -8.41 6.62
CA ILE A 132 -5.12 -8.41 6.98
C ILE A 132 -4.83 -7.13 7.77
N ALA A 133 -4.28 -7.27 8.97
CA ALA A 133 -3.74 -6.19 9.77
C ALA A 133 -2.21 -6.16 9.66
N ILE A 134 -1.62 -4.99 9.36
CA ILE A 134 -0.14 -4.90 9.21
C ILE A 134 0.62 -4.91 10.55
N SER A 135 -0.08 -4.91 11.67
CA SER A 135 0.51 -5.01 13.01
C SER A 135 -0.55 -5.37 14.04
N LYS A 136 -0.12 -5.82 15.23
CA LYS A 136 -1.01 -6.05 16.37
C LYS A 136 -1.76 -4.78 16.83
N THR A 137 -1.17 -3.61 16.65
CA THR A 137 -1.83 -2.32 16.93
C THR A 137 -2.99 -2.08 15.96
N VAL A 138 -2.80 -2.40 14.68
CA VAL A 138 -3.86 -2.30 13.67
C VAL A 138 -4.94 -3.36 13.90
N GLU A 139 -4.58 -4.59 14.25
CA GLU A 139 -5.54 -5.63 14.64
C GLU A 139 -6.45 -5.16 15.78
N ARG A 140 -5.86 -4.64 16.88
CA ARG A 140 -6.61 -4.10 18.02
C ARG A 140 -7.53 -2.97 17.58
N TYR A 141 -7.04 -2.04 16.77
CA TYR A 141 -7.84 -0.96 16.23
C TYR A 141 -9.04 -1.46 15.40
N ILE A 142 -8.87 -2.51 14.60
CA ILE A 142 -9.95 -3.12 13.82
C ILE A 142 -11.02 -3.69 14.76
N LEU A 143 -10.62 -4.47 15.76
CA LEU A 143 -11.53 -5.09 16.73
C LEU A 143 -12.32 -4.07 17.55
N GLU A 144 -11.70 -2.94 17.90
CA GLU A 144 -12.34 -1.86 18.66
C GLU A 144 -13.32 -1.01 17.83
N ASN A 145 -13.08 -0.85 16.52
CA ASN A 145 -13.82 0.12 15.71
C ASN A 145 -14.74 -0.50 14.67
N TYR A 146 -14.56 -1.80 14.34
CA TYR A 146 -15.34 -2.48 13.31
C TYR A 146 -15.89 -3.82 13.84
N ARG A 147 -16.96 -4.29 13.19
CA ARG A 147 -17.59 -5.58 13.53
C ARG A 147 -16.91 -6.69 12.73
N LEU A 148 -15.73 -7.07 13.15
CA LEU A 148 -14.99 -8.23 12.66
C LEU A 148 -14.61 -9.07 13.87
N ASP A 149 -14.71 -10.39 13.75
CA ASP A 149 -14.24 -11.30 14.76
C ASP A 149 -12.72 -11.49 14.63
N LYS A 150 -12.08 -11.91 15.70
CA LYS A 150 -10.63 -12.10 15.71
C LYS A 150 -10.18 -13.16 14.70
N ASP A 151 -11.01 -14.17 14.49
CA ASP A 151 -10.74 -15.27 13.54
C ASP A 151 -10.80 -14.81 12.07
N ASP A 152 -11.46 -13.67 11.80
CA ASP A 152 -11.52 -13.04 10.48
C ASP A 152 -10.35 -12.07 10.22
N ILE A 153 -9.37 -12.02 11.15
CA ILE A 153 -8.24 -11.10 11.03
C ILE A 153 -6.93 -11.87 11.15
N THR A 154 -6.03 -11.66 10.17
CA THR A 154 -4.65 -12.16 10.26
C THR A 154 -3.67 -11.00 10.34
N VAL A 155 -2.75 -11.06 11.29
CA VAL A 155 -1.65 -10.09 11.39
C VAL A 155 -0.52 -10.52 10.47
N ILE A 156 -0.30 -9.74 9.40
CA ILE A 156 0.81 -9.94 8.46
C ILE A 156 1.61 -8.64 8.40
N PRO A 157 2.75 -8.54 9.08
CA PRO A 157 3.63 -7.37 9.01
C PRO A 157 4.11 -7.14 7.58
N ARG A 158 4.47 -5.90 7.28
CA ARG A 158 5.12 -5.59 6.01
C ARG A 158 6.53 -6.17 6.01
N GLY A 159 6.86 -6.82 4.91
CA GLY A 159 8.21 -7.24 4.59
C GLY A 159 8.94 -6.22 3.72
N CYS A 160 10.22 -6.47 3.52
CA CYS A 160 11.06 -5.87 2.48
C CYS A 160 11.81 -6.99 1.77
N ASP A 161 12.29 -6.72 0.57
CA ASP A 161 13.15 -7.66 -0.14
C ASP A 161 14.56 -7.62 0.50
N PRO A 162 15.02 -8.71 1.14
CA PRO A 162 16.33 -8.73 1.80
C PRO A 162 17.50 -8.75 0.81
N ILE A 163 17.24 -9.02 -0.47
CA ILE A 163 18.25 -8.96 -1.52
C ILE A 163 18.45 -7.52 -1.96
N GLU A 164 17.34 -6.78 -2.17
CA GLU A 164 17.37 -5.38 -2.56
C GLU A 164 17.84 -4.47 -1.40
N PHE A 165 17.39 -4.75 -0.17
CA PHE A 165 17.67 -3.95 1.03
C PHE A 165 18.73 -4.62 1.91
N ASN A 166 19.92 -4.83 1.37
CA ASN A 166 21.06 -5.40 2.07
C ASN A 166 22.27 -4.44 2.01
N ASN A 167 23.00 -4.31 3.11
CA ASN A 167 24.20 -3.48 3.15
C ASN A 167 25.27 -3.91 2.13
N ASP A 168 25.31 -5.20 1.77
CA ASP A 168 26.31 -5.74 0.84
C ASP A 168 26.07 -5.33 -0.63
N VAL A 169 24.84 -4.86 -0.94
CA VAL A 169 24.48 -4.40 -2.30
C VAL A 169 24.54 -2.88 -2.45
N ILE A 170 24.98 -2.14 -1.43
CA ILE A 170 25.17 -0.68 -1.53
C ILE A 170 26.27 -0.39 -2.55
N ASN A 171 25.87 0.22 -3.66
CA ASN A 171 26.81 0.64 -4.68
C ASN A 171 27.68 1.79 -4.15
N PRO A 172 29.03 1.67 -4.14
CA PRO A 172 29.91 2.76 -3.72
C PRO A 172 29.67 4.07 -4.47
N ALA A 173 29.25 4.00 -5.74
CA ALA A 173 28.93 5.18 -6.54
C ALA A 173 27.70 5.92 -6.00
N ASP A 174 26.66 5.21 -5.55
CA ASP A 174 25.47 5.84 -4.97
C ASP A 174 25.79 6.56 -3.68
N LYS A 175 26.68 5.97 -2.86
CA LYS A 175 27.19 6.62 -1.66
C LYS A 175 28.00 7.87 -2.00
N ALA A 176 28.81 7.84 -3.03
CA ALA A 176 29.59 9.01 -3.49
C ALA A 176 28.67 10.12 -4.00
N ASN A 177 27.64 9.78 -4.78
CA ASN A 177 26.64 10.73 -5.28
C ASN A 177 25.90 11.45 -4.15
N ILE A 178 25.49 10.70 -3.10
CA ILE A 178 24.84 11.30 -1.92
C ILE A 178 25.78 12.26 -1.19
N ILE A 179 27.07 11.92 -1.06
CA ILE A 179 28.06 12.80 -0.43
C ILE A 179 28.31 14.04 -1.28
N GLU A 180 28.33 13.91 -2.60
CA GLU A 180 28.47 15.04 -3.53
C GLU A 180 27.28 15.99 -3.47
N GLU A 181 26.06 15.44 -3.42
CA GLU A 181 24.82 16.22 -3.31
C GLU A 181 24.67 16.89 -1.94
N PHE A 182 25.10 16.21 -0.87
CA PHE A 182 24.98 16.67 0.52
C PHE A 182 26.36 16.71 1.24
N PRO A 183 27.30 17.55 0.82
CA PRO A 183 28.65 17.56 1.39
C PRO A 183 28.70 17.86 2.90
N GLN A 184 27.66 18.49 3.43
CA GLN A 184 27.54 18.82 4.87
C GLN A 184 27.39 17.58 5.76
N ILE A 185 27.13 16.40 5.21
CA ILE A 185 27.02 15.14 6.00
C ILE A 185 28.38 14.48 6.26
N VAL A 186 29.43 14.93 5.58
CA VAL A 186 30.77 14.31 5.72
C VAL A 186 31.29 14.46 7.15
N GLY A 187 31.67 13.34 7.75
CA GLY A 187 32.15 13.30 9.14
C GLY A 187 31.06 13.46 10.20
N LYS A 188 29.80 13.55 9.81
CA LYS A 188 28.67 13.68 10.74
C LYS A 188 27.95 12.36 10.98
N LYS A 189 27.26 12.26 12.12
CA LYS A 189 26.25 11.23 12.38
C LYS A 189 24.94 11.67 11.74
N VAL A 190 24.55 11.00 10.66
CA VAL A 190 23.33 11.36 9.90
C VAL A 190 22.12 10.71 10.51
N LEU A 191 21.15 11.53 10.92
CA LEU A 191 19.81 11.08 11.31
C LEU A 191 18.89 11.30 10.12
N THR A 192 18.18 10.27 9.70
CA THR A 192 17.32 10.34 8.51
C THR A 192 15.86 10.08 8.87
N ILE A 193 14.96 10.95 8.39
CA ILE A 193 13.51 10.73 8.44
C ILE A 193 12.97 10.55 7.02
N PRO A 194 12.66 9.32 6.59
CA PRO A 194 12.10 9.07 5.27
C PRO A 194 10.58 9.29 5.26
N GLY A 195 10.10 10.03 4.26
CA GLY A 195 8.67 10.16 4.01
C GLY A 195 8.18 11.56 3.69
N ARG A 196 6.92 11.64 3.28
CA ARG A 196 6.29 12.92 2.92
C ARG A 196 6.31 13.90 4.09
N ILE A 197 6.59 15.17 3.81
CA ILE A 197 6.55 16.24 4.82
C ILE A 197 5.08 16.51 5.18
N THR A 198 4.64 15.89 6.25
CA THR A 198 3.29 16.03 6.80
C THR A 198 3.34 16.04 8.33
N LYS A 199 2.39 16.73 8.96
CA LYS A 199 2.33 16.87 10.43
C LYS A 199 2.42 15.53 11.17
N TRP A 200 1.73 14.49 10.69
CA TRP A 200 1.68 13.18 11.34
C TRP A 200 2.93 12.30 11.11
N LYS A 201 3.88 12.76 10.32
CA LYS A 201 5.18 12.08 10.12
C LYS A 201 6.26 12.54 11.11
N GLY A 202 5.97 13.53 11.94
CA GLY A 202 6.88 13.96 12.99
C GLY A 202 8.06 14.81 12.49
N VAL A 203 7.92 15.47 11.33
CA VAL A 203 9.03 16.28 10.77
C VAL A 203 9.35 17.49 11.65
N ALA A 204 8.32 18.11 12.28
CA ALA A 204 8.55 19.23 13.18
C ALA A 204 9.31 18.78 14.44
N GLU A 205 8.88 17.67 15.02
CA GLU A 205 9.52 17.04 16.17
C GLU A 205 10.96 16.59 15.86
N PHE A 206 11.19 16.15 14.62
CA PHE A 206 12.54 15.80 14.15
C PHE A 206 13.46 17.02 14.07
N ILE A 207 12.95 18.16 13.58
CA ILE A 207 13.72 19.44 13.56
C ILE A 207 14.01 19.92 14.98
N GLU A 208 13.02 19.81 15.88
CA GLU A 208 13.22 20.16 17.29
C GLU A 208 14.28 19.25 17.94
N LEU A 209 14.23 17.95 17.69
CA LEU A 209 15.26 17.02 18.15
C LEU A 209 16.66 17.43 17.67
N LEU A 210 16.81 17.80 16.40
CA LEU A 210 18.11 18.24 15.85
C LEU A 210 18.63 19.49 16.53
N SER A 211 17.77 20.41 16.96
CA SER A 211 18.18 21.62 17.67
C SER A 211 18.75 21.36 19.07
N LEU A 212 18.52 20.17 19.62
CA LEU A 212 19.04 19.74 20.92
C LEU A 212 20.36 18.95 20.80
N LEU A 213 20.80 18.66 19.59
CA LEU A 213 22.02 17.91 19.32
C LEU A 213 23.17 18.83 18.98
N ASP A 214 24.39 18.35 19.16
CA ASP A 214 25.62 19.07 18.82
C ASP A 214 25.96 19.00 17.32
N ASP A 215 26.99 19.71 16.90
CA ASP A 215 27.41 19.81 15.50
C ASP A 215 27.92 18.49 14.89
N ASN A 216 28.06 17.42 15.68
CA ASN A 216 28.42 16.09 15.17
C ASN A 216 27.27 15.40 14.47
N TYR A 217 26.04 15.90 14.62
CA TYR A 217 24.84 15.35 14.00
C TYR A 217 24.39 16.19 12.81
N HIS A 218 23.80 15.53 11.83
CA HIS A 218 23.12 16.17 10.70
C HIS A 218 21.80 15.49 10.40
N GLY A 219 20.75 16.26 10.17
CA GLY A 219 19.43 15.74 9.82
C GLY A 219 19.22 15.67 8.32
N LEU A 220 18.69 14.55 7.82
CA LEU A 220 18.31 14.38 6.42
C LEU A 220 16.81 14.02 6.34
N ILE A 221 16.06 14.81 5.59
CA ILE A 221 14.64 14.58 5.31
C ILE A 221 14.54 14.13 3.85
N VAL A 222 14.05 12.90 3.60
CA VAL A 222 13.96 12.27 2.28
C VAL A 222 12.56 11.78 1.97
#